data_f10178e404ab00232be178fa0811ecd2
#
_entry.id   f10178e404ab00232be178fa0811ecd2
#
_cell.length_a   1.000
_cell.length_b   1.000
_cell.length_c   1.000
_cell.angle_alpha   90.00
_cell.angle_beta   90.00
_cell.angle_gamma   90.00
#
_symmetry.space_group_name_H-M   'P 1'
#
loop_
_entity.id
_entity.type
_entity.pdbx_description
1 polymer ?
#
loop_
_entity_poly.entity_id
_entity_poly.type
_entity_poly.pdbx_seq_one_letter_code
_entity_poly.pdbx_strand_id
1 'polypeptide(L)'
;MENMKMTRNGAELKVTPGLKLTSAEAPELQAALKREIADGARDLEFDLKDTATLDSTGIGLLVAAGNSLAAVQGSLRLINVSADIYKLLRSMRLTDRLHATPKEG
;
A
#
# COMPACT_ATOMS: atom_id res chain seq x y z
N MET A 1 -10.35 -8.27 -7.69
CA MET A 1 -8.89 -8.43 -7.74
C MET A 1 -8.53 -9.79 -7.18
N GLU A 2 -7.94 -10.63 -8.02
CA GLU A 2 -7.53 -11.95 -7.57
C GLU A 2 -6.37 -11.87 -6.59
N ASN A 3 -6.38 -12.73 -5.60
CA ASN A 3 -5.32 -12.88 -4.61
C ASN A 3 -5.11 -11.68 -3.68
N MET A 4 -5.90 -10.64 -3.81
CA MET A 4 -5.83 -9.54 -2.84
C MET A 4 -6.56 -9.95 -1.58
N LYS A 5 -5.94 -9.67 -0.44
CA LYS A 5 -6.55 -9.89 0.87
C LYS A 5 -6.64 -8.56 1.61
N MET A 6 -7.76 -8.33 2.25
CA MET A 6 -7.97 -7.12 3.03
C MET A 6 -8.68 -7.50 4.32
N THR A 7 -8.10 -7.14 5.46
CA THR A 7 -8.70 -7.40 6.75
C THR A 7 -8.76 -6.11 7.56
N ARG A 8 -9.86 -5.93 8.26
CA ARG A 8 -10.09 -4.74 9.07
C ARG A 8 -10.32 -5.13 10.54
N ASN A 9 -9.62 -4.46 11.44
CA ASN A 9 -9.77 -4.66 12.88
C ASN A 9 -9.74 -3.27 13.55
N GLY A 10 -10.93 -2.74 13.86
CA GLY A 10 -11.04 -1.39 14.40
C GLY A 10 -10.50 -0.36 13.41
N ALA A 11 -9.53 0.43 13.83
CA ALA A 11 -8.88 1.43 12.97
C ALA A 11 -7.74 0.85 12.12
N GLU A 12 -7.39 -0.41 12.32
CA GLU A 12 -6.31 -1.06 11.59
C GLU A 12 -6.83 -1.76 10.33
N LEU A 13 -6.21 -1.45 9.20
CA LEU A 13 -6.52 -2.08 7.92
C LEU A 13 -5.25 -2.71 7.38
N LYS A 14 -5.32 -4.01 7.07
CA LYS A 14 -4.20 -4.74 6.46
C LYS A 14 -4.58 -5.14 5.06
N VAL A 15 -3.72 -4.81 4.11
CA VAL A 15 -3.92 -5.13 2.69
C VAL A 15 -2.72 -5.91 2.19
N THR A 16 -2.98 -7.08 1.62
CA THR A 16 -1.97 -7.87 0.92
C THR A 16 -2.38 -7.91 -0.54
N PRO A 17 -1.78 -7.04 -1.40
CA PRO A 17 -2.06 -7.10 -2.83
C PRO A 17 -1.56 -8.42 -3.39
N GLY A 18 -2.09 -8.83 -4.53
CA GLY A 18 -1.60 -10.00 -5.22
C GLY A 18 -0.28 -9.72 -5.92
N LEU A 19 0.01 -10.52 -6.95
CA LEU A 19 1.28 -10.48 -7.69
C LEU A 19 1.55 -9.11 -8.32
N LYS A 20 0.50 -8.41 -8.73
CA LYS A 20 0.62 -7.13 -9.44
C LYS A 20 -0.17 -6.04 -8.74
N LEU A 21 0.45 -4.87 -8.64
CA LEU A 21 -0.24 -3.65 -8.25
C LEU A 21 0.05 -2.61 -9.34
N THR A 22 -0.75 -2.66 -10.38
CA THR A 22 -0.56 -1.87 -11.59
C THR A 22 -1.85 -1.11 -11.93
N SER A 23 -1.85 -0.44 -13.08
CA SER A 23 -3.03 0.30 -13.54
C SER A 23 -4.28 -0.57 -13.68
N ALA A 24 -4.11 -1.88 -13.85
CA ALA A 24 -5.24 -2.80 -13.95
C ALA A 24 -5.92 -3.02 -12.60
N GLU A 25 -5.16 -3.09 -11.51
CA GLU A 25 -5.67 -3.35 -10.16
C GLU A 25 -5.98 -2.09 -9.36
N ALA A 26 -5.29 -1.00 -9.67
CA ALA A 26 -5.33 0.21 -8.85
C ALA A 26 -6.72 0.82 -8.67
N PRO A 27 -7.58 0.92 -9.70
CA PRO A 27 -8.89 1.55 -9.50
C PRO A 27 -9.76 0.85 -8.48
N GLU A 28 -9.79 -0.48 -8.50
CA GLU A 28 -10.57 -1.26 -7.56
C GLU A 28 -10.06 -1.11 -6.14
N LEU A 29 -8.74 -1.20 -5.97
CA LEU A 29 -8.11 -1.03 -4.66
C LEU A 29 -8.31 0.39 -4.14
N GLN A 30 -8.15 1.39 -4.99
CA GLN A 30 -8.36 2.78 -4.58
C GLN A 30 -9.77 3.01 -4.06
N ALA A 31 -10.78 2.47 -4.74
CA ALA A 31 -12.18 2.60 -4.30
C ALA A 31 -12.39 1.92 -2.95
N ALA A 32 -11.80 0.73 -2.77
CA ALA A 32 -11.90 0.01 -1.49
C ALA A 32 -11.24 0.79 -0.35
N LEU A 33 -10.05 1.35 -0.58
CA LEU A 33 -9.35 2.13 0.44
C LEU A 33 -10.13 3.39 0.83
N LYS A 34 -10.72 4.08 -0.15
CA LYS A 34 -11.55 5.25 0.14
C LYS A 34 -12.71 4.91 1.07
N ARG A 35 -13.38 3.78 0.79
CA ARG A 35 -14.49 3.33 1.64
C ARG A 35 -14.02 3.03 3.07
N GLU A 36 -12.89 2.33 3.22
CA GLU A 36 -12.38 1.97 4.53
C GLU A 36 -11.93 3.19 5.31
N ILE A 37 -11.25 4.13 4.67
CA ILE A 37 -10.81 5.36 5.34
C ILE A 37 -12.02 6.20 5.75
N ALA A 38 -13.04 6.29 4.91
CA ALA A 38 -14.28 6.99 5.25
C ALA A 38 -15.01 6.32 6.43
N ASP A 39 -14.84 5.01 6.60
CA ASP A 39 -15.45 4.23 7.67
C ASP A 39 -14.58 4.14 8.93
N GLY A 40 -13.47 4.86 8.97
CA GLY A 40 -12.67 4.98 10.19
C GLY A 40 -11.31 4.28 10.19
N ALA A 41 -10.87 3.71 9.07
CA ALA A 41 -9.52 3.16 8.99
C ALA A 41 -8.51 4.29 9.14
N ARG A 42 -7.49 4.09 10.00
CA ARG A 42 -6.48 5.10 10.29
C ARG A 42 -5.06 4.56 10.18
N ASP A 43 -4.86 3.28 10.48
CA ASP A 43 -3.55 2.62 10.37
C ASP A 43 -3.61 1.61 9.24
N LEU A 44 -2.92 1.90 8.15
CA LEU A 44 -2.94 1.07 6.96
C LEU A 44 -1.58 0.39 6.78
N GLU A 45 -1.60 -0.93 6.72
CA GLU A 45 -0.42 -1.73 6.46
C GLU A 45 -0.57 -2.43 5.12
N PHE A 46 0.35 -2.16 4.21
CA PHE A 46 0.46 -2.91 2.97
C PHE A 46 1.56 -3.96 3.12
N ASP A 47 1.17 -5.24 3.02
CA ASP A 47 2.12 -6.34 3.00
C ASP A 47 2.38 -6.70 1.54
N LEU A 48 3.58 -6.36 1.05
CA LEU A 48 3.96 -6.56 -0.35
C LEU A 48 4.70 -7.87 -0.57
N LYS A 49 4.56 -8.83 0.34
CA LYS A 49 5.30 -10.11 0.26
C LYS A 49 5.07 -10.86 -1.05
N ASP A 50 3.88 -10.77 -1.62
CA ASP A 50 3.53 -11.47 -2.85
C ASP A 50 3.59 -10.58 -4.10
N THR A 51 3.91 -9.29 -3.93
CA THR A 51 3.88 -8.32 -5.02
C THR A 51 5.21 -8.31 -5.76
N ALA A 52 5.19 -8.70 -7.02
CA ALA A 52 6.37 -8.70 -7.88
C ALA A 52 6.39 -7.52 -8.83
N THR A 53 5.23 -6.99 -9.22
CA THR A 53 5.13 -5.92 -10.22
C THR A 53 4.40 -4.72 -9.64
N LEU A 54 5.06 -3.56 -9.76
CA LEU A 54 4.52 -2.29 -9.29
C LEU A 54 4.86 -1.24 -10.35
N ASP A 55 3.84 -0.63 -10.95
CA ASP A 55 4.05 0.42 -11.95
C ASP A 55 3.80 1.80 -11.35
N SER A 56 3.93 2.84 -12.18
CA SER A 56 3.75 4.22 -11.72
C SER A 56 2.35 4.48 -11.16
N THR A 57 1.33 3.81 -11.70
CA THR A 57 -0.04 3.95 -11.20
C THR A 57 -0.18 3.32 -9.81
N GLY A 58 0.43 2.15 -9.61
CA GLY A 58 0.46 1.50 -8.29
C GLY A 58 1.21 2.35 -7.26
N ILE A 59 2.36 2.91 -7.64
CA ILE A 59 3.10 3.82 -6.77
C ILE A 59 2.26 5.04 -6.42
N GLY A 60 1.60 5.62 -7.42
CA GLY A 60 0.71 6.77 -7.21
C GLY A 60 -0.41 6.47 -6.24
N LEU A 61 -0.97 5.27 -6.30
CA LEU A 61 -2.00 4.84 -5.37
C LEU A 61 -1.46 4.80 -3.94
N LEU A 62 -0.27 4.26 -3.73
CA LEU A 62 0.34 4.19 -2.39
C LEU A 62 0.59 5.59 -1.83
N VAL A 63 1.10 6.49 -2.65
CA VAL A 63 1.31 7.88 -2.24
C VAL A 63 -0.01 8.57 -1.91
N ALA A 64 -1.03 8.39 -2.75
CA ALA A 64 -2.34 8.98 -2.52
C ALA A 64 -2.99 8.45 -1.25
N ALA A 65 -2.85 7.15 -0.98
CA ALA A 65 -3.36 6.55 0.26
C ALA A 65 -2.69 7.16 1.48
N GLY A 66 -1.36 7.33 1.43
CA GLY A 66 -0.62 7.98 2.51
C GLY A 66 -1.09 9.40 2.75
N ASN A 67 -1.33 10.16 1.68
CA ASN A 67 -1.82 11.53 1.80
C ASN A 67 -3.24 11.58 2.40
N SER A 68 -4.10 10.67 1.98
CA SER A 68 -5.48 10.59 2.51
C SER A 68 -5.48 10.28 4.00
N LEU A 69 -4.61 9.36 4.44
CA LEU A 69 -4.49 9.02 5.85
C LEU A 69 -3.91 10.17 6.66
N ALA A 70 -2.89 10.86 6.13
CA ALA A 70 -2.32 12.01 6.81
C ALA A 70 -3.36 13.10 7.07
N ALA A 71 -4.30 13.29 6.15
CA ALA A 71 -5.36 14.28 6.29
C ALA A 71 -6.31 13.97 7.45
N VAL A 72 -6.39 12.72 7.89
CA VAL A 72 -7.21 12.29 9.02
C VAL A 72 -6.36 11.80 10.20
N GLN A 73 -5.10 12.21 10.24
CA GLN A 73 -4.13 11.86 11.29
C GLN A 73 -3.88 10.35 11.39
N GLY A 74 -4.00 9.66 10.26
CA GLY A 74 -3.66 8.26 10.15
C GLY A 74 -2.25 8.06 9.64
N SER A 75 -1.87 6.80 9.47
CA SER A 75 -0.54 6.45 8.99
C SER A 75 -0.59 5.27 8.03
N LEU A 76 0.43 5.18 7.19
CA LEU A 76 0.62 4.11 6.22
C LEU A 76 2.00 3.50 6.42
N ARG A 77 2.11 2.20 6.26
CA ARG A 77 3.41 1.54 6.18
C ARG A 77 3.38 0.41 5.15
N LEU A 78 4.52 0.18 4.53
CA LEU A 78 4.72 -0.94 3.61
C LEU A 78 5.68 -1.92 4.25
N ILE A 79 5.31 -3.19 4.30
CA ILE A 79 6.16 -4.24 4.88
C ILE A 79 6.46 -5.31 3.83
N ASN A 80 7.51 -6.07 4.08
CA ASN A 80 7.95 -7.17 3.20
C ASN A 80 8.17 -6.72 1.76
N VAL A 81 8.78 -5.56 1.58
CA VAL A 81 9.03 -4.99 0.25
C VAL A 81 10.20 -5.74 -0.38
N SER A 82 10.01 -6.28 -1.59
CA SER A 82 11.08 -6.99 -2.28
C SER A 82 12.26 -6.06 -2.56
N ALA A 83 13.44 -6.64 -2.74
CA ALA A 83 14.65 -5.85 -3.00
C ALA A 83 14.50 -4.94 -4.22
N ASP A 84 13.89 -5.45 -5.29
CA ASP A 84 13.70 -4.67 -6.52
C ASP A 84 12.74 -3.50 -6.31
N ILE A 85 11.62 -3.74 -5.64
CA ILE A 85 10.65 -2.69 -5.36
C ILE A 85 11.24 -1.69 -4.36
N TYR A 86 11.98 -2.17 -3.37
CA TYR A 86 12.62 -1.29 -2.40
C TYR A 86 13.61 -0.34 -3.09
N LYS A 87 14.42 -0.86 -4.02
CA LYS A 87 15.34 -0.03 -4.80
C LYS A 87 14.59 1.02 -5.63
N LEU A 88 13.48 0.62 -6.24
CA LEU A 88 12.65 1.55 -7.02
C LEU A 88 12.12 2.67 -6.14
N LEU A 89 11.54 2.34 -4.99
CA LEU A 89 11.01 3.33 -4.06
C LEU A 89 12.11 4.24 -3.53
N ARG A 90 13.28 3.68 -3.24
CA ARG A 90 14.44 4.45 -2.78
C ARG A 90 14.90 5.44 -3.84
N SER A 91 14.96 5.01 -5.11
CA SER A 91 15.36 5.90 -6.20
C SER A 91 14.39 7.07 -6.38
N MET A 92 13.13 6.89 -5.99
CA MET A 92 12.10 7.93 -6.03
C MET A 92 11.99 8.70 -4.71
N ARG A 93 12.84 8.39 -3.73
CA ARG A 93 12.86 9.00 -2.39
C ARG A 93 11.52 8.80 -1.65
N LEU A 94 10.94 7.62 -1.81
CA LEU A 94 9.65 7.29 -1.21
C LEU A 94 9.74 6.33 -0.02
N THR A 95 10.92 5.76 0.27
CA THR A 95 11.03 4.76 1.34
C THR A 95 10.64 5.33 2.70
N ASP A 96 11.08 6.54 3.02
CA ASP A 96 10.72 7.17 4.30
C ASP A 96 9.27 7.64 4.30
N ARG A 97 8.85 8.26 3.20
CA ARG A 97 7.49 8.78 3.09
C ARG A 97 6.43 7.69 3.22
N LEU A 98 6.70 6.50 2.67
CA LEU A 98 5.78 5.37 2.71
C LEU A 98 6.08 4.41 3.85
N HIS A 99 7.06 4.73 4.70
CA HIS A 99 7.49 3.87 5.80
C HIS A 99 7.74 2.44 5.30
N ALA A 100 8.53 2.34 4.22
CA ALA A 100 8.79 1.05 3.59
C ALA A 100 9.89 0.29 4.33
N THR A 101 9.64 -0.99 4.63
CA THR A 101 10.64 -1.88 5.20
C THR A 101 10.87 -3.05 4.26
N PRO A 102 12.14 -3.41 4.01
CA PRO A 102 12.44 -4.49 3.09
C PRO A 102 12.06 -5.85 3.65
N LYS A 103 11.82 -6.79 2.75
CA LYS A 103 11.57 -8.18 3.11
C LYS A 103 12.86 -8.78 3.68
N GLU A 104 12.74 -9.45 4.82
CA GLU A 104 13.84 -10.13 5.45
C GLU A 104 14.10 -11.49 4.78
N GLY A 105 15.37 -11.85 4.72
CA GLY A 105 15.83 -13.11 4.16
C GLY A 105 16.58 -12.95 2.88
#